data_ef3db038407e1a8461447926e374c122
#
_entry.id   ef3db038407e1a8461447926e374c122
#
_cell.length_a   1.000
_cell.length_b   1.000
_cell.length_c   1.000
_cell.angle_alpha   90.00
_cell.angle_beta   90.00
_cell.angle_gamma   90.00
#
_symmetry.space_group_name_H-M   'P 1'
#
loop_
_entity.id
_entity.type
_entity.pdbx_description
1 polymer ?
#
loop_
_entity_poly.entity_id
_entity_poly.type
_entity_poly.pdbx_seq_one_letter_code
_entity_poly.pdbx_strand_id
1 'polypeptide(L)'
;MKTWKQYLPDVLVILLFAAISFAYFFPADIEGKILFRHDSAASKGLGRELSEHREKTGEQTRWMNSVFSGMPTYQTAPSYSSTDGLGQVVKAYHLFLPENVWYVFAYLLGFYILLRAFDFRQSLAALGSIIWAFSSYFFIIIACLLYTSDAADEGL
;
A
#
# COMPACT_ATOMS: atom_id res chain seq x y z
N MET A 1 -21.79 4.45 -30.23
CA MET A 1 -21.82 4.38 -28.74
C MET A 1 -21.75 2.90 -28.34
N LYS A 2 -20.74 2.50 -27.56
CA LYS A 2 -20.67 1.13 -27.03
C LYS A 2 -21.83 0.95 -26.03
N THR A 3 -22.60 -0.12 -26.18
CA THR A 3 -23.74 -0.41 -25.28
C THR A 3 -23.23 -0.89 -23.92
N TRP A 4 -23.91 -0.55 -22.84
CA TRP A 4 -23.61 -0.97 -21.45
C TRP A 4 -23.27 -2.47 -21.34
N LYS A 5 -23.92 -3.31 -22.11
CA LYS A 5 -23.68 -4.76 -22.16
C LYS A 5 -22.24 -5.15 -22.56
N GLN A 6 -21.49 -4.29 -23.24
CA GLN A 6 -20.11 -4.55 -23.61
C GLN A 6 -19.10 -4.36 -22.48
N TYR A 7 -19.48 -3.56 -21.45
CA TYR A 7 -18.64 -3.34 -20.27
C TYR A 7 -18.93 -4.32 -19.12
N LEU A 8 -20.07 -5.01 -19.18
CA LEU A 8 -20.49 -5.95 -18.15
C LEU A 8 -19.42 -7.00 -17.82
N PRO A 9 -18.73 -7.63 -18.79
CA PRO A 9 -17.69 -8.60 -18.48
C PRO A 9 -16.47 -7.97 -17.81
N ASP A 10 -16.09 -6.74 -18.14
CA ASP A 10 -14.98 -6.04 -17.48
C ASP A 10 -15.36 -5.71 -16.02
N VAL A 11 -16.59 -5.30 -15.77
CA VAL A 11 -17.10 -5.07 -14.40
C VAL A 11 -17.07 -6.35 -13.57
N LEU A 12 -17.47 -7.49 -14.15
CA LEU A 12 -17.41 -8.78 -13.46
C LEU A 12 -15.97 -9.18 -13.09
N VAL A 13 -15.00 -8.92 -13.96
CA VAL A 13 -13.58 -9.16 -13.67
C VAL A 13 -13.10 -8.27 -12.53
N ILE A 14 -13.48 -7.00 -12.50
CA ILE A 14 -13.11 -6.08 -11.42
C ILE A 14 -13.70 -6.53 -10.08
N LEU A 15 -14.95 -6.97 -10.07
CA LEU A 15 -15.58 -7.54 -8.87
C LEU A 15 -14.89 -8.83 -8.42
N LEU A 16 -14.49 -9.68 -9.35
CA LEU A 16 -13.70 -10.87 -9.07
C LEU A 16 -12.36 -10.51 -8.42
N PHE A 17 -11.65 -9.49 -8.94
CA PHE A 17 -10.39 -9.02 -8.35
C PHE A 17 -10.57 -8.50 -6.92
N ALA A 18 -11.62 -7.74 -6.67
CA ALA A 18 -11.95 -7.31 -5.33
C ALA A 18 -12.20 -8.52 -4.40
N ALA A 19 -12.97 -9.49 -4.86
CA ALA A 19 -13.24 -10.71 -4.09
C ALA A 19 -11.97 -11.52 -3.80
N ILE A 20 -11.06 -11.68 -4.78
CA ILE A 20 -9.77 -12.36 -4.61
C ILE A 20 -8.90 -11.61 -3.58
N SER A 21 -8.81 -10.28 -3.68
CA SER A 21 -8.00 -9.47 -2.77
C SER A 21 -8.49 -9.57 -1.34
N PHE A 22 -9.80 -9.51 -1.12
CA PHE A 22 -10.39 -9.71 0.20
C PHE A 22 -10.19 -11.15 0.70
N ALA A 23 -10.47 -12.16 -0.13
CA ALA A 23 -10.35 -13.55 0.27
C ALA A 23 -8.93 -13.94 0.69
N TYR A 24 -7.91 -13.32 0.05
CA TYR A 24 -6.51 -13.61 0.37
C TYR A 24 -6.11 -13.11 1.76
N PHE A 25 -6.58 -11.92 2.16
CA PHE A 25 -6.25 -11.32 3.47
C PHE A 25 -7.31 -11.59 4.55
N PHE A 26 -8.45 -12.18 4.19
CA PHE A 26 -9.57 -12.44 5.09
C PHE A 26 -9.19 -13.09 6.42
N PRO A 27 -8.33 -14.11 6.48
CA PRO A 27 -7.95 -14.73 7.74
C PRO A 27 -7.17 -13.77 8.65
N ALA A 28 -6.28 -12.94 8.07
CA ALA A 28 -5.47 -12.01 8.83
C ALA A 28 -6.29 -10.82 9.34
N ASP A 29 -7.17 -10.26 8.51
CA ASP A 29 -7.99 -9.10 8.85
C ASP A 29 -9.05 -9.43 9.91
N ILE A 30 -9.68 -10.62 9.85
CA ILE A 30 -10.68 -11.05 10.85
C ILE A 30 -10.05 -11.39 12.19
N GLU A 31 -8.91 -12.05 12.18
CA GLU A 31 -8.19 -12.42 13.40
C GLU A 31 -7.45 -11.23 14.02
N GLY A 32 -7.52 -10.06 13.42
CA GLY A 32 -6.81 -8.86 13.86
C GLY A 32 -5.29 -9.03 13.84
N LYS A 33 -4.79 -9.97 13.05
CA LYS A 33 -3.37 -10.23 12.92
C LYS A 33 -2.72 -9.16 12.05
N ILE A 34 -1.77 -8.47 12.60
CA ILE A 34 -0.92 -7.53 11.87
C ILE A 34 0.15 -8.36 11.16
N LEU A 35 0.23 -8.25 9.84
CA LEU A 35 1.35 -8.80 9.08
C LEU A 35 2.66 -8.23 9.63
N PHE A 36 3.49 -9.10 10.20
CA PHE A 36 4.77 -8.68 10.73
C PHE A 36 5.69 -8.28 9.57
N ARG A 37 6.03 -7.00 9.52
CA ARG A 37 7.00 -6.44 8.58
C ARG A 37 8.24 -6.05 9.39
N HIS A 38 9.38 -6.60 9.06
CA HIS A 38 10.64 -6.30 9.74
C HIS A 38 10.92 -4.79 9.78
N ASP A 39 10.75 -4.12 8.66
CA ASP A 39 11.02 -2.69 8.52
C ASP A 39 10.03 -1.83 9.30
N SER A 40 8.75 -2.24 9.35
CA SER A 40 7.76 -1.55 10.18
C SER A 40 8.04 -1.70 11.67
N ALA A 41 8.58 -2.85 12.10
CA ALA A 41 9.00 -3.05 13.48
C ALA A 41 10.24 -2.22 13.81
N ALA A 42 11.22 -2.15 12.91
CA ALA A 42 12.40 -1.31 13.03
C ALA A 42 12.02 0.18 13.07
N SER A 43 11.16 0.64 12.17
CA SER A 43 10.65 2.02 12.13
C SER A 43 9.91 2.41 13.42
N LYS A 44 9.09 1.50 13.98
CA LYS A 44 8.44 1.73 15.28
C LYS A 44 9.47 1.83 16.41
N GLY A 45 10.51 1.01 16.38
CA GLY A 45 11.62 1.09 17.34
C GLY A 45 12.34 2.42 17.25
N LEU A 46 12.66 2.88 16.05
CA LEU A 46 13.28 4.19 15.82
C LEU A 46 12.37 5.35 16.26
N GLY A 47 11.07 5.25 16.01
CA GLY A 47 10.08 6.26 16.40
C GLY A 47 9.75 6.29 17.90
N ARG A 48 10.28 5.36 18.72
CA ARG A 48 9.95 5.28 20.14
C ARG A 48 10.36 6.53 20.93
N GLU A 49 11.56 7.05 20.68
CA GLU A 49 12.04 8.30 21.31
C GLU A 49 11.06 9.45 21.03
N LEU A 50 10.54 9.54 19.81
CA LEU A 50 9.59 10.58 19.41
C LEU A 50 8.24 10.44 20.14
N SER A 51 7.72 9.22 20.25
CA SER A 51 6.48 8.96 20.99
C SER A 51 6.62 9.25 22.48
N GLU A 52 7.73 8.83 23.10
CA GLU A 52 8.03 9.12 24.51
C GLU A 52 8.19 10.63 24.77
N HIS A 53 8.83 11.36 23.86
CA HIS A 53 8.95 12.82 23.97
C HIS A 53 7.57 13.48 23.90
N ARG A 54 6.76 13.09 22.92
CA ARG A 54 5.41 13.60 22.74
C ARG A 54 4.50 13.31 23.95
N GLU A 55 4.58 12.10 24.51
CA GLU A 55 3.83 11.73 25.72
C GLU A 55 4.21 12.57 26.94
N LYS A 56 5.50 12.93 27.08
CA LYS A 56 6.02 13.71 28.21
C LYS A 56 5.78 15.21 28.09
N THR A 57 5.88 15.74 26.88
CA THR A 57 5.88 17.20 26.65
C THR A 57 4.64 17.72 25.94
N GLY A 58 3.89 16.84 25.27
CA GLY A 58 2.79 17.21 24.38
C GLY A 58 3.26 17.79 23.03
N GLU A 59 4.57 17.96 22.84
CA GLU A 59 5.15 18.57 21.65
C GLU A 59 5.77 17.54 20.70
N GLN A 60 5.76 17.82 19.41
CA GLN A 60 6.45 17.01 18.41
C GLN A 60 7.85 17.57 18.17
N THR A 61 8.87 16.74 18.40
CA THR A 61 10.23 17.10 18.02
C THR A 61 10.47 16.81 16.55
N ARG A 62 11.27 17.67 15.93
CA ARG A 62 11.74 17.51 14.53
C ARG A 62 13.12 16.87 14.45
N TRP A 63 13.69 16.50 15.60
CA TRP A 63 15.01 15.91 15.72
C TRP A 63 14.95 14.69 16.63
N MET A 64 15.67 13.64 16.30
CA MET A 64 15.84 12.44 17.09
C MET A 64 17.33 12.16 17.32
N ASN A 65 17.68 11.65 18.50
CA ASN A 65 19.06 11.37 18.88
C ASN A 65 19.44 9.89 18.80
N SER A 66 18.45 9.01 18.64
CA SER A 66 18.63 7.54 18.72
C SER A 66 19.42 6.94 17.55
N VAL A 67 19.56 7.66 16.45
CA VAL A 67 20.20 7.14 15.21
C VAL A 67 21.23 8.12 14.68
N PHE A 68 22.37 7.60 14.21
CA PHE A 68 23.46 8.37 13.60
C PHE A 68 23.93 9.61 14.40
N SER A 69 23.88 9.54 15.72
CA SER A 69 24.19 10.67 16.61
C SER A 69 23.26 11.89 16.44
N GLY A 70 22.13 11.68 15.83
CA GLY A 70 21.08 12.67 15.63
C GLY A 70 20.73 12.91 14.17
N MET A 71 19.42 12.87 13.87
CA MET A 71 18.92 13.13 12.52
C MET A 71 17.52 13.74 12.54
N PRO A 72 17.11 14.40 11.43
CA PRO A 72 15.77 14.92 11.30
C PRO A 72 14.70 13.82 11.28
N THR A 73 13.59 14.03 11.99
CA THR A 73 12.53 13.03 12.17
C THR A 73 11.74 12.71 10.90
N TYR A 74 11.69 13.61 9.92
CA TYR A 74 10.97 13.41 8.68
C TYR A 74 11.53 12.28 7.81
N GLN A 75 12.80 11.90 8.01
CA GLN A 75 13.43 10.84 7.25
C GLN A 75 13.12 9.43 7.77
N THR A 76 12.86 9.29 9.06
CA THR A 76 12.78 7.97 9.70
C THR A 76 11.41 7.64 10.27
N ALA A 77 10.71 8.60 10.80
CA ALA A 77 9.41 8.40 11.44
C ALA A 77 8.58 9.68 11.31
N PRO A 78 8.04 9.99 10.13
CA PRO A 78 7.20 11.15 9.95
C PRO A 78 5.94 10.99 10.79
N SER A 79 5.95 11.58 11.98
CA SER A 79 4.81 11.56 12.91
C SER A 79 3.92 12.80 12.76
N TYR A 80 4.01 13.48 11.62
CA TYR A 80 3.19 14.64 11.36
C TYR A 80 1.80 14.19 10.91
N SER A 81 0.78 14.51 11.70
CA SER A 81 -0.58 14.47 11.18
C SER A 81 -0.70 15.55 10.10
N SER A 82 -0.84 15.14 8.86
CA SER A 82 -1.15 16.06 7.78
C SER A 82 -2.48 16.74 8.10
N THR A 83 -2.44 18.04 8.35
CA THR A 83 -3.64 18.87 8.54
C THR A 83 -4.22 19.32 7.21
N ASP A 84 -3.49 19.11 6.13
CA ASP A 84 -3.93 19.36 4.77
C ASP A 84 -4.81 18.20 4.27
N GLY A 85 -5.64 18.41 3.28
CA GLY A 85 -6.57 17.43 2.73
C GLY A 85 -5.93 16.18 2.10
N LEU A 86 -4.58 16.08 2.05
CA LEU A 86 -3.86 14.97 1.46
C LEU A 86 -4.21 13.62 2.10
N GLY A 87 -4.39 13.58 3.42
CA GLY A 87 -4.84 12.38 4.11
C GLY A 87 -6.21 11.87 3.64
N GLN A 88 -7.12 12.77 3.27
CA GLN A 88 -8.42 12.41 2.71
C GLN A 88 -8.29 11.92 1.27
N VAL A 89 -7.41 12.55 0.48
CA VAL A 89 -7.12 12.11 -0.89
C VAL A 89 -6.52 10.70 -0.89
N VAL A 90 -5.59 10.41 0.02
CA VAL A 90 -5.00 9.08 0.18
C VAL A 90 -6.06 8.04 0.57
N LYS A 91 -6.93 8.36 1.53
CA LYS A 91 -8.04 7.46 1.90
C LYS A 91 -9.01 7.21 0.74
N ALA A 92 -9.35 8.25 -0.01
CA ALA A 92 -10.19 8.11 -1.20
C ALA A 92 -9.49 7.27 -2.28
N TYR A 93 -8.19 7.48 -2.49
CA TYR A 93 -7.38 6.67 -3.39
C TYR A 93 -7.36 5.18 -3.00
N HIS A 94 -7.28 4.88 -1.71
CA HIS A 94 -7.36 3.50 -1.20
C HIS A 94 -8.78 2.92 -1.21
N LEU A 95 -9.78 3.63 -1.74
CA LEU A 95 -11.19 3.22 -1.77
C LEU A 95 -11.72 2.77 -0.38
N PHE A 96 -11.17 3.32 0.70
CA PHE A 96 -11.44 2.93 2.10
C PHE A 96 -11.16 1.45 2.41
N LEU A 97 -10.42 0.75 1.54
CA LEU A 97 -10.03 -0.64 1.73
C LEU A 97 -8.85 -0.74 2.73
N PRO A 98 -8.70 -1.88 3.43
CA PRO A 98 -7.48 -2.17 4.16
C PRO A 98 -6.26 -2.08 3.25
N GLU A 99 -5.15 -1.56 3.75
CA GLU A 99 -3.96 -1.24 2.96
C GLU A 99 -3.46 -2.43 2.13
N ASN A 100 -3.36 -3.61 2.74
CA ASN A 100 -2.88 -4.82 2.06
C ASN A 100 -3.84 -5.27 0.94
N VAL A 101 -5.15 -5.22 1.20
CA VAL A 101 -6.20 -5.54 0.21
C VAL A 101 -6.13 -4.58 -0.96
N TRP A 102 -5.95 -3.28 -0.68
CA TRP A 102 -5.82 -2.26 -1.70
C TRP A 102 -4.62 -2.50 -2.63
N TYR A 103 -3.45 -2.81 -2.08
CA TYR A 103 -2.27 -3.06 -2.91
C TYR A 103 -2.48 -4.20 -3.90
N VAL A 104 -2.98 -5.35 -3.45
CA VAL A 104 -3.23 -6.48 -4.36
C VAL A 104 -4.30 -6.12 -5.38
N PHE A 105 -5.38 -5.47 -4.96
CA PHE A 105 -6.43 -5.01 -5.88
C PHE A 105 -5.88 -4.02 -6.92
N ALA A 106 -5.07 -3.05 -6.51
CA ALA A 106 -4.48 -2.07 -7.41
C ALA A 106 -3.54 -2.72 -8.45
N TYR A 107 -2.76 -3.73 -8.04
CA TYR A 107 -1.91 -4.49 -8.96
C TYR A 107 -2.72 -5.31 -9.97
N LEU A 108 -3.76 -6.01 -9.51
CA LEU A 108 -4.67 -6.75 -10.38
C LEU A 108 -5.32 -5.81 -11.41
N LEU A 109 -5.88 -4.71 -10.92
CA LEU A 109 -6.59 -3.75 -11.75
C LEU A 109 -5.66 -3.03 -12.72
N GLY A 110 -4.50 -2.57 -12.25
CA GLY A 110 -3.54 -1.83 -13.07
C GLY A 110 -3.01 -2.68 -14.23
N PHE A 111 -2.62 -3.92 -13.95
CA PHE A 111 -2.15 -4.82 -15.00
C PHE A 111 -3.26 -5.25 -15.95
N TYR A 112 -4.49 -5.43 -15.45
CA TYR A 112 -5.66 -5.67 -16.29
C TYR A 112 -5.91 -4.54 -17.29
N ILE A 113 -5.91 -3.29 -16.81
CA ILE A 113 -6.08 -2.11 -17.64
C ILE A 113 -4.99 -2.06 -18.72
N LEU A 114 -3.74 -2.33 -18.34
CA LEU A 114 -2.62 -2.38 -19.27
C LEU A 114 -2.84 -3.42 -20.39
N LEU A 115 -3.18 -4.65 -20.02
CA LEU A 115 -3.42 -5.72 -21.00
C LEU A 115 -4.64 -5.41 -21.90
N ARG A 116 -5.69 -4.81 -21.34
CA ARG A 116 -6.85 -4.35 -22.10
C ARG A 116 -6.50 -3.20 -23.06
N ALA A 117 -5.57 -2.33 -22.69
CA ALA A 117 -5.07 -1.27 -23.57
C ALA A 117 -4.26 -1.83 -24.75
N PHE A 118 -3.65 -3.02 -24.60
CA PHE A 118 -3.02 -3.78 -25.68
C PHE A 118 -3.98 -4.70 -26.44
N ASP A 119 -5.29 -4.51 -26.29
CA ASP A 119 -6.35 -5.28 -26.97
C ASP A 119 -6.36 -6.79 -26.68
N PHE A 120 -5.75 -7.24 -25.57
CA PHE A 120 -5.89 -8.62 -25.15
C PHE A 120 -7.34 -8.96 -24.80
N ARG A 121 -7.74 -10.21 -25.11
CA ARG A 121 -9.06 -10.72 -24.71
C ARG A 121 -9.22 -10.67 -23.20
N GLN A 122 -10.43 -10.37 -22.70
CA GLN A 122 -10.74 -10.21 -21.29
C GLN A 122 -10.25 -11.36 -20.41
N SER A 123 -10.48 -12.60 -20.85
CA SER A 123 -10.05 -13.79 -20.09
C SER A 123 -8.53 -13.90 -19.96
N LEU A 124 -7.80 -13.58 -21.03
CA LEU A 124 -6.33 -13.59 -21.02
C LEU A 124 -5.79 -12.43 -20.18
N ALA A 125 -6.41 -11.26 -20.29
CA ALA A 125 -6.05 -10.11 -19.47
C ALA A 125 -6.29 -10.39 -17.98
N ALA A 126 -7.41 -11.00 -17.62
CA ALA A 126 -7.71 -11.38 -16.23
C ALA A 126 -6.70 -12.42 -15.71
N LEU A 127 -6.41 -13.47 -16.47
CA LEU A 127 -5.43 -14.49 -16.09
C LEU A 127 -4.02 -13.90 -15.93
N GLY A 128 -3.59 -13.08 -16.90
CA GLY A 128 -2.29 -12.40 -16.84
C GLY A 128 -2.16 -11.50 -15.61
N SER A 129 -3.24 -10.79 -15.25
CA SER A 129 -3.28 -9.94 -14.06
C SER A 129 -3.15 -10.73 -12.77
N ILE A 130 -3.80 -11.89 -12.68
CA ILE A 130 -3.68 -12.78 -11.52
C ILE A 130 -2.24 -13.30 -11.40
N ILE A 131 -1.66 -13.80 -12.49
CA ILE A 131 -0.27 -14.30 -12.50
C ILE A 131 0.71 -13.20 -12.08
N TRP A 132 0.53 -11.98 -12.60
CA TRP A 132 1.37 -10.85 -12.26
C TRP A 132 1.24 -10.44 -10.79
N ALA A 133 0.03 -10.22 -10.30
CA ALA A 133 -0.24 -9.74 -8.95
C ALA A 133 0.18 -10.75 -7.87
N PHE A 134 0.11 -12.06 -8.16
CA PHE A 134 0.54 -13.13 -7.26
C PHE A 134 1.96 -13.62 -7.54
N SER A 135 2.77 -12.85 -8.27
CA SER A 135 4.19 -13.16 -8.42
C SER A 135 4.92 -13.01 -7.08
N SER A 136 5.91 -13.86 -6.84
CA SER A 136 6.71 -13.83 -5.60
C SER A 136 7.40 -12.47 -5.38
N TYR A 137 7.80 -11.80 -6.44
CA TYR A 137 8.42 -10.47 -6.40
C TYR A 137 7.53 -9.44 -5.73
N PHE A 138 6.24 -9.41 -6.07
CA PHE A 138 5.29 -8.48 -5.48
C PHE A 138 5.16 -8.66 -3.96
N PHE A 139 5.07 -9.90 -3.49
CA PHE A 139 4.97 -10.19 -2.05
C PHE A 139 6.24 -9.84 -1.28
N ILE A 140 7.41 -9.92 -1.91
CA ILE A 140 8.66 -9.45 -1.32
C ILE A 140 8.63 -7.93 -1.15
N ILE A 141 8.22 -7.20 -2.18
CA ILE A 141 8.19 -5.73 -2.16
C ILE A 141 7.14 -5.19 -1.17
N ILE A 142 5.96 -5.77 -1.13
CA ILE A 142 4.88 -5.31 -0.22
C ILE A 142 5.27 -5.43 1.26
N ALA A 143 6.21 -6.33 1.57
CA ALA A 143 6.75 -6.51 2.92
C ALA A 143 7.91 -5.56 3.24
N CYS A 144 8.52 -4.92 2.24
CA CYS A 144 9.70 -4.07 2.39
C CYS A 144 9.31 -2.59 2.33
N LEU A 145 9.34 -1.92 3.48
CA LEU A 145 9.01 -0.49 3.56
C LEU A 145 10.12 0.38 2.93
N LEU A 146 11.38 -0.02 3.09
CA LEU A 146 12.55 0.70 2.58
C LEU A 146 12.59 0.70 1.05
N TYR A 147 12.18 -0.39 0.42
CA TYR A 147 12.21 -0.50 -1.04
C TYR A 147 11.29 0.51 -1.74
N THR A 148 10.18 0.87 -1.10
CA THR A 148 9.25 1.88 -1.64
C THR A 148 9.69 3.31 -1.35
N SER A 149 10.50 3.54 -0.31
CA SER A 149 11.05 4.87 0.01
C SER A 149 12.38 5.12 -0.69
N ASP A 150 13.28 4.15 -0.77
CA ASP A 150 14.57 4.28 -1.45
C ASP A 150 14.42 4.53 -2.95
N ALA A 151 13.45 3.90 -3.60
CA ALA A 151 13.16 4.16 -5.01
C ALA A 151 12.74 5.62 -5.29
N ALA A 152 12.23 6.33 -4.31
CA ALA A 152 11.93 7.76 -4.41
C ALA A 152 13.16 8.63 -4.17
N ASP A 153 14.13 8.16 -3.35
CA ASP A 153 15.35 8.90 -3.03
C ASP A 153 16.45 8.73 -4.08
N GLU A 154 16.54 7.57 -4.74
CA GLU A 154 17.49 7.34 -5.85
C GLU A 154 17.18 8.18 -7.09
N GLY A 155 16.01 8.80 -7.17
CA GLY A 155 15.62 9.74 -8.23
C GLY A 155 16.08 11.18 -8.03
N LEU A 156 16.73 11.48 -6.93
CA LEU A 156 17.24 12.80 -6.57
C LEU A 156 18.77 12.83 -6.63
#